data_e5e4ff9b4f21c9f5da819907bceb576f
#
_entry.id   e5e4ff9b4f21c9f5da819907bceb576f
#
_cell.length_a   1.000
_cell.length_b   1.000
_cell.length_c   1.000
_cell.angle_alpha   90.00
_cell.angle_beta   90.00
_cell.angle_gamma   90.00
#
_symmetry.space_group_name_H-M   'P 1'
#
loop_
_entity.id
_entity.type
_entity.pdbx_description
1 polymer ?
#
loop_
_entity_poly.entity_id
_entity_poly.type
_entity_poly.pdbx_seq_one_letter_code
_entity_poly.pdbx_strand_id
1 'polypeptide(L)'
;MEISELTGFPECLDGRVKTLHPVVHAGLLAMRSNPEHMKQLKELGIEPIDLVIVNLYPFKATILKDGVTRAEAVENIDIGGPCCVLLLRTIRMLLL
;
A
#
# COMPACT_ATOMS: atom_id res chain seq x y z
N MET A 1 -5.00 -1.22 14.60
CA MET A 1 -5.80 -2.06 13.68
C MET A 1 -4.89 -2.68 12.63
N GLU A 2 -4.96 -3.97 12.48
CA GLU A 2 -4.22 -4.69 11.46
C GLU A 2 -4.87 -4.50 10.08
N ILE A 3 -4.08 -4.58 9.01
CA ILE A 3 -4.61 -4.46 7.63
C ILE A 3 -5.66 -5.54 7.34
N SER A 4 -5.45 -6.76 7.83
CA SER A 4 -6.41 -7.86 7.67
C SER A 4 -7.77 -7.58 8.32
N GLU A 5 -7.78 -6.84 9.41
CA GLU A 5 -9.04 -6.40 10.04
C GLU A 5 -9.76 -5.36 9.18
N LEU A 6 -9.01 -4.45 8.58
CA LEU A 6 -9.55 -3.42 7.69
C LEU A 6 -10.14 -4.02 6.40
N THR A 7 -9.42 -4.94 5.78
CA THR A 7 -9.80 -5.52 4.48
C THR A 7 -10.73 -6.71 4.60
N GLY A 8 -10.76 -7.38 5.74
CA GLY A 8 -11.44 -8.67 5.90
C GLY A 8 -10.76 -9.81 5.13
N PHE A 9 -9.55 -9.58 4.63
CA PHE A 9 -8.76 -10.56 3.89
C PHE A 9 -7.47 -10.90 4.63
N PRO A 10 -7.14 -12.18 4.83
CA PRO A 10 -5.95 -12.55 5.56
C PRO A 10 -4.68 -12.22 4.78
N GLU A 11 -3.63 -11.83 5.51
CA GLU A 11 -2.30 -11.77 4.94
C GLU A 11 -1.88 -13.16 4.49
N CYS A 12 -1.34 -13.28 3.30
CA CYS A 12 -0.97 -14.57 2.74
C CYS A 12 0.34 -14.48 1.94
N LEU A 13 0.84 -15.64 1.52
CA LEU A 13 2.08 -15.78 0.76
C LEU A 13 3.27 -15.12 1.48
N ASP A 14 3.41 -15.41 2.77
CA ASP A 14 4.45 -14.85 3.64
C ASP A 14 4.46 -13.31 3.66
N GLY A 15 3.29 -12.71 3.66
CA GLY A 15 3.14 -11.26 3.67
C GLY A 15 3.30 -10.57 2.31
N ARG A 16 3.47 -11.33 1.23
CA ARG A 16 3.55 -10.75 -0.12
C ARG A 16 2.24 -10.13 -0.57
N VAL A 17 1.12 -10.63 -0.06
CA VAL A 17 -0.22 -10.08 -0.29
C VAL A 17 -0.76 -9.57 1.04
N LYS A 18 -0.87 -8.27 1.18
CA LYS A 18 -1.31 -7.60 2.40
C LYS A 18 -2.12 -6.35 2.08
N THR A 19 -1.51 -5.38 1.42
CA THR A 19 -2.13 -4.08 1.09
C THR A 19 -2.73 -4.03 -0.31
N LEU A 20 -2.55 -5.06 -1.13
CA LEU A 20 -3.13 -5.17 -2.47
C LEU A 20 -4.61 -5.56 -2.38
N HIS A 21 -5.43 -4.61 -1.97
CA HIS A 21 -6.85 -4.83 -1.74
C HIS A 21 -7.66 -3.58 -2.12
N PRO A 22 -8.86 -3.74 -2.71
CA PRO A 22 -9.70 -2.60 -3.11
C PRO A 22 -10.01 -1.60 -2.01
N VAL A 23 -10.18 -2.04 -0.78
CA VAL A 23 -10.44 -1.15 0.36
C VAL A 23 -9.30 -0.15 0.56
N VAL A 24 -8.05 -0.63 0.52
CA VAL A 24 -6.87 0.23 0.66
C VAL A 24 -6.74 1.16 -0.54
N HIS A 25 -6.83 0.61 -1.75
CA HIS A 25 -6.63 1.37 -2.99
C HIS A 25 -7.73 2.40 -3.22
N ALA A 26 -8.98 2.06 -2.96
CA ALA A 26 -10.10 3.00 -3.08
C ALA A 26 -9.97 4.13 -2.06
N GLY A 27 -9.58 3.82 -0.83
CA GLY A 27 -9.34 4.83 0.20
C GLY A 27 -8.26 5.84 -0.17
N LEU A 28 -7.26 5.40 -0.96
CA LEU A 28 -6.17 6.25 -1.44
C LEU A 28 -6.53 7.01 -2.73
N LEU A 29 -7.20 6.35 -3.67
CA LEU A 29 -7.47 6.87 -5.02
C LEU A 29 -8.68 7.81 -5.10
N ALA A 30 -9.59 7.75 -4.15
CA ALA A 30 -10.79 8.57 -4.18
C ALA A 30 -10.44 10.06 -4.19
N MET A 31 -11.00 10.78 -5.14
CA MET A 31 -10.89 12.23 -5.20
C MET A 31 -11.94 12.85 -4.28
N ARG A 32 -11.52 13.44 -3.18
CA ARG A 32 -12.41 14.02 -2.17
C ARG A 32 -13.23 15.20 -2.70
N SER A 33 -12.75 15.86 -3.75
CA SER A 33 -13.47 16.94 -4.44
C SER A 33 -14.55 16.43 -5.39
N ASN A 34 -14.61 15.14 -5.64
CA ASN A 34 -15.61 14.52 -6.52
C ASN A 34 -16.72 13.90 -5.66
N PRO A 35 -17.93 14.48 -5.67
CA PRO A 35 -19.05 13.97 -4.84
C PRO A 35 -19.45 12.53 -5.17
N GLU A 36 -19.31 12.13 -6.42
CA GLU A 36 -19.65 10.77 -6.85
C GLU A 36 -18.66 9.74 -6.28
N HIS A 37 -17.35 10.08 -6.24
CA HIS A 37 -16.36 9.23 -5.58
C HIS A 37 -16.66 9.06 -4.09
N MET A 38 -16.99 10.15 -3.42
CA MET A 38 -17.30 10.10 -1.98
C MET A 38 -18.57 9.33 -1.69
N LYS A 39 -19.56 9.42 -2.57
CA LYS A 39 -20.80 8.62 -2.48
C LYS A 39 -20.51 7.12 -2.63
N GLN A 40 -19.70 6.74 -3.62
CA GLN A 40 -19.31 5.34 -3.84
C GLN A 40 -18.54 4.77 -2.65
N LEU A 41 -17.61 5.52 -2.07
CA LEU A 41 -16.90 5.09 -0.86
C LEU A 41 -17.87 4.81 0.29
N LYS A 42 -18.81 5.70 0.49
CA LYS A 42 -19.82 5.55 1.55
C LYS A 42 -20.70 4.32 1.34
N GLU A 43 -21.15 4.10 0.10
CA GLU A 43 -21.96 2.93 -0.26
C GLU A 43 -21.20 1.62 -0.06
N LEU A 44 -19.89 1.62 -0.32
CA LEU A 44 -19.01 0.46 -0.15
C LEU A 44 -18.48 0.30 1.28
N GLY A 45 -18.78 1.24 2.18
CA GLY A 45 -18.28 1.20 3.55
C GLY A 45 -16.78 1.44 3.67
N ILE A 46 -16.18 2.17 2.71
CA ILE A 46 -14.75 2.47 2.68
C ILE A 46 -14.51 3.88 3.18
N GLU A 47 -13.61 4.03 4.14
CA GLU A 47 -13.16 5.33 4.61
C GLU A 47 -11.97 5.82 3.80
N PRO A 48 -11.91 7.13 3.45
CA PRO A 48 -10.73 7.70 2.81
C PRO A 48 -9.53 7.66 3.76
N ILE A 49 -8.36 7.42 3.19
CA ILE A 49 -7.10 7.38 3.93
C ILE A 49 -6.49 8.78 3.92
N ASP A 50 -6.21 9.31 5.11
CA ASP A 50 -5.72 10.68 5.31
C ASP A 50 -4.20 10.79 5.29
N LEU A 51 -3.51 9.75 5.74
CA LEU A 51 -2.06 9.76 5.91
C LEU A 51 -1.47 8.39 5.57
N VAL A 52 -0.40 8.41 4.80
CA VAL A 52 0.37 7.20 4.49
C VAL A 52 1.82 7.42 4.92
N ILE A 53 2.34 6.48 5.70
CA ILE A 53 3.75 6.44 6.10
C ILE A 53 4.29 5.10 5.60
N VAL A 54 5.33 5.14 4.77
CA VAL A 54 5.90 3.95 4.14
C VAL A 54 7.39 3.91 4.34
N ASN A 55 7.87 2.80 4.90
CA ASN A 55 9.26 2.40 4.85
C ASN A 55 9.40 1.31 3.79
N LEU A 56 10.14 1.59 2.74
CA LEU A 56 10.36 0.63 1.66
C LEU A 56 11.37 -0.45 2.09
N TYR A 57 11.24 -1.64 1.54
CA TYR A 57 12.23 -2.70 1.75
C TYR A 57 13.59 -2.26 1.24
N PRO A 58 14.68 -2.59 1.94
CA PRO A 58 16.04 -2.11 1.61
C PRO A 58 16.66 -2.89 0.45
N PHE A 59 16.05 -2.83 -0.74
CA PHE A 59 16.50 -3.59 -1.91
C PHE A 59 17.95 -3.26 -2.28
N LYS A 60 18.29 -1.97 -2.36
CA LYS A 60 19.66 -1.54 -2.68
C LYS A 60 20.66 -2.06 -1.65
N ALA A 61 20.38 -1.93 -0.38
CA ALA A 61 21.24 -2.43 0.68
C ALA A 61 21.38 -3.96 0.61
N THR A 62 20.31 -4.66 0.27
CA THR A 62 20.31 -6.12 0.14
C THR A 62 21.16 -6.58 -1.03
N ILE A 63 21.04 -5.99 -2.22
CA ILE A 63 21.83 -6.40 -3.41
C ILE A 63 23.31 -6.03 -3.29
N LEU A 64 23.66 -5.03 -2.48
CA LEU A 64 25.05 -4.64 -2.22
C LEU A 64 25.71 -5.45 -1.09
N LYS A 65 24.97 -6.27 -0.41
CA LYS A 65 25.46 -7.13 0.66
C LYS A 65 26.30 -8.27 0.09
N ASP A 66 27.45 -8.55 0.72
CA ASP A 66 28.27 -9.68 0.34
C ASP A 66 27.52 -11.01 0.55
N GLY A 67 27.62 -11.90 -0.45
CA GLY A 67 26.98 -13.22 -0.38
C GLY A 67 25.46 -13.21 -0.59
N VAL A 68 24.89 -12.10 -1.11
CA VAL A 68 23.47 -12.04 -1.42
C VAL A 68 23.08 -13.09 -2.47
N THR A 69 21.99 -13.81 -2.23
CA THR A 69 21.43 -14.74 -3.19
C THR A 69 20.35 -14.06 -4.03
N ARG A 70 20.03 -14.67 -5.18
CA ARG A 70 18.90 -14.20 -6.00
C ARG A 70 17.59 -14.23 -5.21
N ALA A 71 17.37 -15.27 -4.41
CA ALA A 71 16.19 -15.41 -3.58
C ALA A 71 16.06 -14.27 -2.58
N GLU A 72 17.16 -13.88 -1.90
CA GLU A 72 17.17 -12.74 -0.97
C GLU A 72 16.88 -11.42 -1.68
N ALA A 73 17.47 -11.21 -2.86
CA ALA A 73 17.24 -10.01 -3.65
C ALA A 73 15.76 -9.90 -4.08
N VAL A 74 15.18 -10.99 -4.57
CA VAL A 74 13.76 -11.04 -4.98
C VAL A 74 12.83 -10.79 -3.78
N GLU A 75 13.13 -11.35 -2.62
CA GLU A 75 12.30 -11.17 -1.41
C GLU A 75 12.26 -9.71 -0.95
N ASN A 76 13.26 -8.91 -1.26
CA ASN A 76 13.32 -7.50 -0.91
C ASN A 76 12.75 -6.57 -2.00
N ILE A 77 12.12 -7.11 -3.04
CA ILE A 77 11.33 -6.31 -3.99
C ILE A 77 10.01 -5.96 -3.33
N ASP A 78 9.81 -4.68 -3.08
CA ASP A 78 8.61 -4.16 -2.43
C ASP A 78 7.60 -3.73 -3.50
N ILE A 79 6.41 -4.30 -3.47
CA ILE A 79 5.32 -3.97 -4.39
C ILE A 79 4.25 -3.15 -3.68
N GLY A 80 3.83 -3.58 -2.50
CA GLY A 80 2.75 -2.94 -1.75
C GLY A 80 3.07 -1.50 -1.35
N GLY A 81 4.27 -1.25 -0.81
CA GLY A 81 4.73 0.09 -0.44
C GLY A 81 4.78 1.05 -1.62
N PRO A 82 5.51 0.72 -2.72
CA PRO A 82 5.52 1.54 -3.94
C PRO A 82 4.13 1.77 -4.53
N CYS A 83 3.24 0.80 -4.54
CA CYS A 83 1.86 0.99 -4.97
C CYS A 83 1.16 2.07 -4.15
N CYS A 84 1.24 2.02 -2.83
CA CYS A 84 0.66 3.02 -1.94
C CYS A 84 1.23 4.41 -2.22
N VAL A 85 2.53 4.53 -2.44
CA VAL A 85 3.19 5.80 -2.77
C VAL A 85 2.71 6.35 -4.12
N LEU A 86 2.60 5.49 -5.13
CA LEU A 86 2.10 5.90 -6.46
C LEU A 86 0.66 6.40 -6.41
N LEU A 87 -0.17 5.83 -5.56
CA LEU A 87 -1.56 6.22 -5.37
C LEU A 87 -1.70 7.58 -4.67
N LEU A 88 -0.70 8.01 -3.95
CA LEU A 88 -0.69 9.32 -3.26
C LEU A 88 -0.77 10.52 -4.19
N ARG A 89 -0.61 10.35 -5.50
CA ARG A 89 -0.80 11.44 -6.47
C ARG A 89 -2.16 12.13 -6.36
N THR A 90 -3.15 11.44 -5.80
CA THR A 90 -4.51 11.98 -5.59
C THR A 90 -4.68 12.69 -4.26
N ILE A 91 -3.73 12.53 -3.37
CA ILE A 91 -3.69 13.16 -2.05
C ILE A 91 -2.49 14.11 -2.05
N ARG A 92 -2.71 15.39 -1.77
CA ARG A 92 -1.61 16.32 -1.55
C ARG A 92 -0.96 16.01 -0.21
N MET A 93 0.03 15.16 -0.21
CA MET A 93 0.71 14.76 1.01
C MET A 93 2.22 14.87 0.88
N LEU A 94 2.83 15.21 2.00
CA LEU A 94 4.26 15.29 2.18
C LEU A 94 4.84 13.87 2.16
N LEU A 95 5.78 13.64 1.25
CA LEU A 95 6.66 12.47 1.30
C LEU A 95 7.87 12.82 2.17
N LEU A 96 8.02 12.10 3.20
CA LEU A 96 9.26 12.10 3.99
C LEU A 96 10.19 11.03 3.47
#